data_bb71d991c9cd0dd3574b942b3bd6ad8d
#
_entry.id   bb71d991c9cd0dd3574b942b3bd6ad8d
#
_cell.length_a   1.000
_cell.length_b   1.000
_cell.length_c   1.000
_cell.angle_alpha   90.00
_cell.angle_beta   90.00
_cell.angle_gamma   90.00
#
_symmetry.space_group_name_H-M   'P 1'
#
loop_
_entity.id
_entity.type
_entity.pdbx_description
1 polymer ?
#
loop_
_entity_poly.entity_id
_entity_poly.type
_entity_poly.pdbx_seq_one_letter_code
_entity_poly.pdbx_strand_id
1 'polypeptide(L)'
;IRKFVDKIGYTTYDALNDFALLESAVREDLNSRATRVSAVINPVKLIITNYPEGQVEEMEAVNNPEDPSAGTHTIEFSRELWIERDDFMEDAPKKYFRMTPGQEVRLKSGYIVKCTGCKKDDNGNVVEVYCEYDPDSKTGMPGSNRKIKGTIHWVSCAHCLPAEVRLYDRLWKVENPRDEMAAIREAKSCDALEAMKEMINPDSLNVLTNCYVEKYLADAKPLDYLQFQRIGYFNVDKDSTPENLVFNRTVSLKDTWSKINK
;
A
#
# COMPACT_ATOMS: atom_id res chain seq x y z
N ILE A 1 2.14 3.55 21.74
CA ILE A 1 3.26 3.48 22.69
C ILE A 1 2.84 2.75 23.97
N ARG A 2 1.77 3.16 24.71
CA ARG A 2 1.37 2.51 25.98
C ARG A 2 1.18 1.00 25.82
N LYS A 3 0.38 0.55 24.85
CA LYS A 3 0.18 -0.89 24.57
C LYS A 3 1.49 -1.64 24.29
N PHE A 4 2.45 -0.98 23.62
CA PHE A 4 3.77 -1.58 23.40
C PHE A 4 4.55 -1.75 24.71
N VAL A 5 4.59 -0.69 25.55
CA VAL A 5 5.25 -0.76 26.86
C VAL A 5 4.63 -1.83 27.75
N ASP A 6 3.29 -1.97 27.75
CA ASP A 6 2.57 -3.01 28.49
C ASP A 6 2.96 -4.43 28.00
N LYS A 7 3.19 -4.60 26.67
CA LYS A 7 3.59 -5.88 26.08
C LYS A 7 5.03 -6.28 26.41
N ILE A 8 5.97 -5.34 26.44
CA ILE A 8 7.39 -5.63 26.78
C ILE A 8 7.62 -5.75 28.29
N GLY A 9 6.71 -5.23 29.08
CA GLY A 9 6.83 -5.16 30.54
C GLY A 9 7.75 -4.05 31.00
N TYR A 10 7.87 -3.94 32.33
CA TYR A 10 8.74 -2.98 33.00
C TYR A 10 9.85 -3.70 33.76
N THR A 11 11.10 -3.40 33.43
CA THR A 11 12.27 -4.04 34.02
C THR A 11 13.42 -3.05 34.19
N THR A 12 14.32 -3.31 35.12
CA THR A 12 15.57 -2.57 35.32
C THR A 12 16.74 -3.15 34.52
N TYR A 13 16.53 -4.27 33.84
CA TYR A 13 17.55 -4.93 33.03
C TYR A 13 17.49 -4.43 31.58
N ASP A 14 18.67 -4.28 30.95
CA ASP A 14 18.77 -4.07 29.52
C ASP A 14 18.22 -5.31 28.79
N ALA A 15 17.26 -5.07 27.89
CA ALA A 15 16.65 -6.11 27.08
C ALA A 15 16.62 -5.70 25.61
N LEU A 16 16.96 -6.65 24.74
CA LEU A 16 16.76 -6.51 23.30
C LEU A 16 15.34 -6.99 22.96
N ASN A 17 14.50 -6.07 22.51
CA ASN A 17 13.14 -6.40 22.07
C ASN A 17 13.08 -6.40 20.53
N ASP A 18 12.37 -7.39 19.97
CA ASP A 18 12.14 -7.44 18.52
C ASP A 18 11.30 -6.22 18.09
N PHE A 19 11.81 -5.49 17.11
CA PHE A 19 11.14 -4.31 16.55
C PHE A 19 9.77 -4.66 15.95
N ALA A 20 9.57 -5.90 15.50
CA ALA A 20 8.28 -6.38 14.99
C ALA A 20 7.16 -6.27 16.05
N LEU A 21 7.48 -6.32 17.34
CA LEU A 21 6.50 -6.12 18.41
C LEU A 21 6.00 -4.67 18.46
N LEU A 22 6.90 -3.69 18.27
CA LEU A 22 6.52 -2.28 18.13
C LEU A 22 5.64 -2.07 16.90
N GLU A 23 6.05 -2.62 15.74
CA GLU A 23 5.27 -2.54 14.50
C GLU A 23 3.87 -3.15 14.66
N SER A 24 3.75 -4.27 15.38
CA SER A 24 2.47 -4.90 15.69
C SER A 24 1.57 -3.99 16.53
N ALA A 25 2.13 -3.37 17.58
CA ALA A 25 1.37 -2.43 18.43
C ALA A 25 0.90 -1.18 17.66
N VAL A 26 1.75 -0.64 16.77
CA VAL A 26 1.39 0.48 15.90
C VAL A 26 0.31 0.07 14.90
N ARG A 27 0.41 -1.13 14.31
CA ARG A 27 -0.57 -1.67 13.37
C ARG A 27 -1.95 -1.86 14.02
N GLU A 28 -2.01 -2.39 15.23
CA GLU A 28 -3.26 -2.51 16.01
C GLU A 28 -3.94 -1.14 16.22
N ASP A 29 -3.15 -0.11 16.58
CA ASP A 29 -3.67 1.24 16.81
C ASP A 29 -4.19 1.86 15.50
N LEU A 30 -3.41 1.78 14.43
CA LEU A 30 -3.78 2.35 13.14
C LEU A 30 -4.95 1.62 12.48
N ASN A 31 -5.11 0.31 12.71
CA ASN A 31 -6.24 -0.43 12.16
C ASN A 31 -7.59 0.12 12.65
N SER A 32 -7.66 0.59 13.88
CA SER A 32 -8.90 1.11 14.47
C SER A 32 -9.25 2.54 14.04
N ARG A 33 -8.27 3.34 13.58
CA ARG A 33 -8.50 4.79 13.38
C ARG A 33 -8.01 5.36 12.06
N ALA A 34 -7.19 4.66 11.29
CA ALA A 34 -6.70 5.16 10.01
C ALA A 34 -7.79 5.12 8.93
N THR A 35 -7.96 6.21 8.19
CA THR A 35 -8.85 6.26 7.03
C THR A 35 -8.30 5.38 5.91
N ARG A 36 -9.15 4.51 5.34
CA ARG A 36 -8.81 3.64 4.20
C ARG A 36 -8.98 4.43 2.91
N VAL A 37 -7.91 4.52 2.16
CA VAL A 37 -7.87 5.25 0.88
C VAL A 37 -7.21 4.39 -0.19
N SER A 38 -7.55 4.63 -1.44
CA SER A 38 -6.89 4.01 -2.58
C SER A 38 -5.66 4.82 -2.97
N ALA A 39 -4.55 4.13 -3.10
CA ALA A 39 -3.30 4.66 -3.61
C ALA A 39 -2.60 3.59 -4.45
N VAL A 40 -2.00 3.97 -5.56
CA VAL A 40 -1.24 3.09 -6.45
C VAL A 40 0.20 3.58 -6.47
N ILE A 41 1.10 2.76 -5.97
CA ILE A 41 2.52 3.14 -5.80
C ILE A 41 3.44 2.56 -6.88
N ASN A 42 2.99 1.53 -7.58
CA ASN A 42 3.67 0.97 -8.75
C ASN A 42 2.65 0.81 -9.90
N PRO A 43 2.33 1.90 -10.60
CA PRO A 43 1.18 1.95 -11.49
C PRO A 43 1.38 1.19 -12.80
N VAL A 44 0.29 0.58 -13.26
CA VAL A 44 0.03 0.19 -14.64
C VAL A 44 -1.38 0.62 -15.02
N LYS A 45 -1.56 1.07 -16.28
CA LYS A 45 -2.85 1.55 -16.75
C LYS A 45 -3.79 0.36 -17.00
N LEU A 46 -5.02 0.46 -16.48
CA LEU A 46 -6.14 -0.44 -16.78
C LEU A 46 -7.16 0.32 -17.63
N ILE A 47 -7.54 -0.25 -18.76
CA ILE A 47 -8.55 0.33 -19.68
C ILE A 47 -9.76 -0.58 -19.72
N ILE A 48 -10.92 -0.03 -19.34
CA ILE A 48 -12.21 -0.76 -19.39
C ILE A 48 -12.83 -0.50 -20.78
N THR A 49 -12.69 -1.46 -21.68
CA THR A 49 -12.95 -1.26 -23.11
C THR A 49 -14.41 -1.00 -23.45
N ASN A 50 -15.33 -1.57 -22.69
CA ASN A 50 -16.79 -1.39 -22.85
C ASN A 50 -17.39 -0.33 -21.92
N TYR A 51 -16.57 0.44 -21.16
CA TYR A 51 -17.08 1.58 -20.38
C TYR A 51 -17.13 2.83 -21.29
N PRO A 52 -18.23 3.62 -21.26
CA PRO A 52 -18.40 4.77 -22.13
C PRO A 52 -17.29 5.81 -21.95
N GLU A 53 -16.82 6.37 -23.06
CA GLU A 53 -15.82 7.45 -23.03
C GLU A 53 -16.41 8.71 -22.39
N GLY A 54 -15.60 9.37 -21.53
CA GLY A 54 -16.01 10.59 -20.84
C GLY A 54 -17.00 10.39 -19.70
N GLN A 55 -17.54 9.18 -19.52
CA GLN A 55 -18.41 8.90 -18.37
C GLN A 55 -17.59 8.83 -17.09
N VAL A 56 -18.11 9.50 -16.05
CA VAL A 56 -17.59 9.45 -14.68
C VAL A 56 -18.72 9.10 -13.75
N GLU A 57 -18.49 8.16 -12.86
CA GLU A 57 -19.43 7.77 -11.82
C GLU A 57 -18.82 7.96 -10.44
N GLU A 58 -19.62 8.45 -9.52
CA GLU A 58 -19.27 8.48 -8.12
C GLU A 58 -19.52 7.12 -7.46
N MET A 59 -18.51 6.64 -6.75
CA MET A 59 -18.56 5.41 -5.95
C MET A 59 -18.36 5.76 -4.49
N GLU A 60 -19.03 5.06 -3.61
CA GLU A 60 -18.88 5.22 -2.17
C GLU A 60 -17.82 4.27 -1.63
N ALA A 61 -16.84 4.82 -0.94
CA ALA A 61 -15.77 4.08 -0.26
C ALA A 61 -15.86 4.24 1.26
N VAL A 62 -15.79 3.14 1.99
CA VAL A 62 -15.88 3.13 3.47
C VAL A 62 -14.56 3.62 4.06
N ASN A 63 -14.63 4.64 4.92
CA ASN A 63 -13.46 5.23 5.58
C ASN A 63 -12.76 4.26 6.53
N ASN A 64 -13.52 3.54 7.33
CA ASN A 64 -12.99 2.51 8.21
C ASN A 64 -14.03 1.40 8.48
N PRO A 65 -13.81 0.17 8.00
CA PRO A 65 -14.75 -0.93 8.25
C PRO A 65 -14.81 -1.37 9.72
N GLU A 66 -13.80 -1.03 10.54
CA GLU A 66 -13.79 -1.32 12.00
C GLU A 66 -14.55 -0.24 12.80
N ASP A 67 -14.82 0.92 12.18
CA ASP A 67 -15.54 2.02 12.80
C ASP A 67 -16.62 2.57 11.85
N PRO A 68 -17.84 2.08 11.95
CA PRO A 68 -18.95 2.60 11.12
C PRO A 68 -19.22 4.11 11.28
N SER A 69 -18.83 4.71 12.42
CA SER A 69 -19.00 6.14 12.64
C SER A 69 -18.05 7.01 11.83
N ALA A 70 -16.98 6.43 11.30
CA ALA A 70 -16.04 7.12 10.41
C ALA A 70 -16.67 7.50 9.05
N GLY A 71 -17.83 6.90 8.69
CA GLY A 71 -18.56 7.21 7.48
C GLY A 71 -17.87 6.74 6.19
N THR A 72 -18.14 7.45 5.12
CA THR A 72 -17.69 7.14 3.76
C THR A 72 -17.15 8.38 3.09
N HIS A 73 -16.46 8.20 1.97
CA HIS A 73 -16.06 9.26 1.05
C HIS A 73 -16.32 8.83 -0.40
N THR A 74 -16.35 9.79 -1.29
CA THR A 74 -16.59 9.57 -2.72
C THR A 74 -15.28 9.37 -3.47
N ILE A 75 -15.25 8.37 -4.36
CA ILE A 75 -14.19 8.14 -5.33
C ILE A 75 -14.80 8.14 -6.75
N GLU A 76 -14.10 8.74 -7.71
CA GLU A 76 -14.58 8.83 -9.09
C GLU A 76 -14.10 7.62 -9.90
N PHE A 77 -15.04 6.94 -10.56
CA PHE A 77 -14.78 5.83 -11.47
C PHE A 77 -14.85 6.30 -12.91
N SER A 78 -13.89 5.89 -13.71
CA SER A 78 -13.78 6.25 -15.13
C SER A 78 -13.32 5.07 -15.98
N ARG A 79 -13.29 5.25 -17.31
CA ARG A 79 -12.83 4.23 -18.25
C ARG A 79 -11.36 3.82 -18.03
N GLU A 80 -10.50 4.77 -17.69
CA GLU A 80 -9.07 4.54 -17.45
C GLU A 80 -8.76 4.65 -15.97
N LEU A 81 -8.08 3.62 -15.46
CA LEU A 81 -7.71 3.50 -14.05
C LEU A 81 -6.22 3.19 -13.93
N TRP A 82 -5.62 3.61 -12.82
CA TRP A 82 -4.34 3.06 -12.36
C TRP A 82 -4.59 1.91 -11.40
N ILE A 83 -3.87 0.82 -11.58
CA ILE A 83 -3.83 -0.33 -10.66
C ILE A 83 -2.38 -0.65 -10.30
N GLU A 84 -2.16 -1.41 -9.24
CA GLU A 84 -0.82 -1.92 -8.93
C GLU A 84 -0.34 -2.87 -10.03
N ARG A 85 0.89 -2.68 -10.49
CA ARG A 85 1.52 -3.57 -11.47
C ARG A 85 1.51 -5.03 -11.03
N ASP A 86 1.72 -5.27 -9.74
CA ASP A 86 1.69 -6.62 -9.14
C ASP A 86 0.29 -7.26 -9.10
N ASP A 87 -0.76 -6.48 -9.39
CA ASP A 87 -2.12 -6.99 -9.49
C ASP A 87 -2.44 -7.58 -10.87
N PHE A 88 -1.53 -7.47 -11.83
CA PHE A 88 -1.65 -8.10 -13.15
C PHE A 88 -0.48 -9.06 -13.41
N MET A 89 -0.78 -10.22 -13.96
CA MET A 89 0.21 -11.19 -14.45
C MET A 89 -0.38 -11.91 -15.66
N GLU A 90 0.34 -11.92 -16.78
CA GLU A 90 -0.14 -12.58 -18.02
C GLU A 90 -0.15 -14.11 -17.85
N ASP A 91 0.99 -14.67 -17.43
CA ASP A 91 1.14 -16.11 -17.17
C ASP A 91 1.15 -16.35 -15.66
N ALA A 92 -0.03 -16.46 -15.06
CA ALA A 92 -0.19 -16.53 -13.62
C ALA A 92 -0.20 -17.98 -13.09
N PRO A 93 0.44 -18.25 -11.92
CA PRO A 93 0.37 -19.56 -11.28
C PRO A 93 -1.05 -19.83 -10.72
N LYS A 94 -1.41 -21.10 -10.53
CA LYS A 94 -2.75 -21.55 -10.10
C LYS A 94 -3.31 -20.88 -8.84
N LYS A 95 -2.46 -20.34 -7.96
CA LYS A 95 -2.86 -19.67 -6.70
C LYS A 95 -2.81 -18.14 -6.79
N TYR A 96 -2.67 -17.57 -7.98
CA TYR A 96 -2.71 -16.13 -8.18
C TYR A 96 -4.17 -15.69 -8.33
N PHE A 97 -4.70 -15.02 -7.30
CA PHE A 97 -6.11 -14.57 -7.25
C PHE A 97 -6.22 -13.06 -7.54
N ARG A 98 -5.55 -12.61 -8.60
CA ARG A 98 -5.59 -11.24 -9.08
C ARG A 98 -5.88 -11.26 -10.59
N MET A 99 -5.58 -10.18 -11.29
CA MET A 99 -5.94 -10.04 -12.70
C MET A 99 -4.97 -10.83 -13.62
N THR A 100 -5.55 -11.69 -14.45
CA THR A 100 -4.85 -12.39 -15.54
C THR A 100 -5.84 -12.58 -16.70
N PRO A 101 -5.39 -12.70 -17.95
CA PRO A 101 -6.28 -12.86 -19.11
C PRO A 101 -7.32 -13.96 -18.90
N GLY A 102 -8.60 -13.62 -19.14
CA GLY A 102 -9.75 -14.52 -18.99
C GLY A 102 -10.32 -14.61 -17.57
N GLN A 103 -9.66 -14.10 -16.54
CA GLN A 103 -10.17 -14.11 -15.16
C GLN A 103 -10.93 -12.83 -14.80
N GLU A 104 -11.86 -13.01 -13.85
CA GLU A 104 -12.61 -11.90 -13.25
C GLU A 104 -12.01 -11.49 -11.91
N VAL A 105 -11.98 -10.19 -11.68
CA VAL A 105 -11.62 -9.58 -10.39
C VAL A 105 -12.63 -8.50 -10.04
N ARG A 106 -12.76 -8.22 -8.75
CA ARG A 106 -13.54 -7.10 -8.25
C ARG A 106 -12.65 -5.87 -8.12
N LEU A 107 -13.02 -4.78 -8.76
CA LEU A 107 -12.53 -3.45 -8.44
C LEU A 107 -13.21 -2.99 -7.16
N LYS A 108 -12.42 -2.72 -6.12
CA LYS A 108 -12.97 -2.42 -4.78
C LYS A 108 -13.89 -1.20 -4.84
N SER A 109 -15.07 -1.28 -4.21
CA SER A 109 -16.13 -0.26 -4.26
C SER A 109 -16.73 0.00 -5.66
N GLY A 110 -16.24 -0.66 -6.71
CA GLY A 110 -16.67 -0.51 -8.09
C GLY A 110 -17.35 -1.75 -8.65
N TYR A 111 -16.90 -2.17 -9.81
CA TYR A 111 -17.48 -3.25 -10.61
C TYR A 111 -16.64 -4.53 -10.56
N ILE A 112 -17.23 -5.63 -11.03
CA ILE A 112 -16.48 -6.82 -11.42
C ILE A 112 -16.04 -6.63 -12.88
N VAL A 113 -14.78 -6.90 -13.15
CA VAL A 113 -14.18 -6.78 -14.47
C VAL A 113 -13.52 -8.09 -14.88
N LYS A 114 -13.58 -8.42 -16.17
CA LYS A 114 -12.91 -9.56 -16.78
C LYS A 114 -11.74 -9.07 -17.61
N CYS A 115 -10.54 -9.55 -17.32
CA CYS A 115 -9.36 -9.22 -18.10
C CYS A 115 -9.42 -9.84 -19.49
N THR A 116 -9.20 -9.05 -20.54
CA THR A 116 -9.20 -9.48 -21.95
C THR A 116 -7.80 -9.56 -22.54
N GLY A 117 -6.81 -8.90 -21.93
CA GLY A 117 -5.42 -8.93 -22.39
C GLY A 117 -4.58 -7.77 -21.89
N CYS A 118 -3.44 -7.59 -22.49
CA CYS A 118 -2.53 -6.48 -22.18
C CYS A 118 -1.76 -6.01 -23.43
N LYS A 119 -1.18 -4.82 -23.31
CA LYS A 119 -0.21 -4.27 -24.28
C LYS A 119 1.15 -4.19 -23.61
N LYS A 120 2.19 -4.52 -24.37
CA LYS A 120 3.59 -4.45 -23.95
C LYS A 120 4.35 -3.40 -24.75
N ASP A 121 5.38 -2.84 -24.13
CA ASP A 121 6.38 -2.04 -24.82
C ASP A 121 7.39 -2.93 -25.59
N ASP A 122 8.34 -2.29 -26.29
CA ASP A 122 9.38 -2.97 -27.06
C ASP A 122 10.33 -3.82 -26.18
N ASN A 123 10.36 -3.59 -24.89
CA ASN A 123 11.15 -4.34 -23.90
C ASN A 123 10.36 -5.51 -23.28
N GLY A 124 9.10 -5.69 -23.66
CA GLY A 124 8.21 -6.72 -23.13
C GLY A 124 7.53 -6.37 -21.79
N ASN A 125 7.67 -5.14 -21.30
CA ASN A 125 6.98 -4.70 -20.08
C ASN A 125 5.52 -4.37 -20.39
N VAL A 126 4.62 -4.78 -19.50
CA VAL A 126 3.19 -4.45 -19.61
C VAL A 126 3.00 -2.96 -19.34
N VAL A 127 2.41 -2.24 -20.29
CA VAL A 127 2.12 -0.80 -20.20
C VAL A 127 0.64 -0.49 -20.08
N GLU A 128 -0.22 -1.37 -20.61
CA GLU A 128 -1.68 -1.27 -20.49
C GLU A 128 -2.27 -2.66 -20.26
N VAL A 129 -3.30 -2.72 -19.43
CA VAL A 129 -4.14 -3.91 -19.23
C VAL A 129 -5.54 -3.60 -19.70
N TYR A 130 -6.17 -4.52 -20.41
CA TYR A 130 -7.53 -4.36 -20.93
C TYR A 130 -8.51 -5.25 -20.20
N CYS A 131 -9.68 -4.71 -19.91
CA CYS A 131 -10.77 -5.50 -19.35
C CYS A 131 -12.13 -5.01 -19.83
N GLU A 132 -13.16 -5.83 -19.62
CA GLU A 132 -14.56 -5.49 -19.76
C GLU A 132 -15.22 -5.53 -18.39
N TYR A 133 -16.08 -4.53 -18.09
CA TYR A 133 -16.86 -4.52 -16.86
C TYR A 133 -18.23 -5.15 -17.06
N ASP A 134 -18.78 -5.68 -15.98
CA ASP A 134 -20.15 -6.15 -15.91
C ASP A 134 -21.03 -5.03 -15.32
N PRO A 135 -21.92 -4.39 -16.12
CA PRO A 135 -22.73 -3.26 -15.67
C PRO A 135 -23.63 -3.58 -14.46
N ASP A 136 -24.06 -4.83 -14.32
CA ASP A 136 -24.97 -5.27 -13.25
C ASP A 136 -24.22 -5.59 -11.94
N SER A 137 -22.88 -5.50 -11.95
CA SER A 137 -22.03 -5.90 -10.84
C SER A 137 -21.54 -4.74 -9.96
N LYS A 138 -22.06 -3.52 -10.12
CA LYS A 138 -21.72 -2.38 -9.26
C LYS A 138 -21.91 -2.75 -7.79
N THR A 139 -20.98 -2.39 -6.95
CA THR A 139 -21.07 -2.62 -5.50
C THR A 139 -22.42 -2.11 -4.95
N GLY A 140 -23.14 -2.96 -4.23
CA GLY A 140 -24.51 -2.69 -3.75
C GLY A 140 -25.63 -3.18 -4.68
N MET A 141 -25.35 -3.53 -5.94
CA MET A 141 -26.35 -4.15 -6.84
C MET A 141 -26.39 -5.68 -6.67
N PRO A 142 -27.50 -6.34 -7.00
CA PRO A 142 -27.63 -7.81 -6.88
C PRO A 142 -26.53 -8.58 -7.60
N GLY A 143 -26.10 -8.15 -8.78
CA GLY A 143 -25.03 -8.78 -9.56
C GLY A 143 -23.66 -8.72 -8.89
N SER A 144 -23.47 -7.82 -7.91
CA SER A 144 -22.24 -7.71 -7.14
C SER A 144 -22.04 -8.86 -6.14
N ASN A 145 -23.09 -9.60 -5.78
CA ASN A 145 -23.05 -10.62 -4.73
C ASN A 145 -22.37 -11.93 -5.16
N ARG A 146 -22.08 -12.09 -6.46
CA ARG A 146 -21.40 -13.31 -6.91
C ARG A 146 -19.98 -13.41 -6.34
N LYS A 147 -19.55 -14.63 -6.03
CA LYS A 147 -18.29 -14.90 -5.38
C LYS A 147 -17.11 -14.73 -6.35
N ILE A 148 -16.34 -13.67 -6.19
CA ILE A 148 -15.08 -13.41 -6.89
C ILE A 148 -13.90 -13.57 -5.92
N LYS A 149 -12.86 -14.29 -6.33
CA LYS A 149 -11.72 -14.61 -5.46
C LYS A 149 -10.77 -13.42 -5.27
N GLY A 150 -10.61 -12.57 -6.29
CA GLY A 150 -9.69 -11.43 -6.29
C GLY A 150 -10.41 -10.11 -6.11
N THR A 151 -9.88 -9.25 -5.23
CA THR A 151 -10.27 -7.83 -5.14
C THR A 151 -9.02 -6.99 -5.23
N ILE A 152 -9.01 -6.03 -6.14
CA ILE A 152 -7.91 -5.06 -6.33
C ILE A 152 -8.40 -3.65 -6.08
N HIS A 153 -7.50 -2.77 -5.62
CA HIS A 153 -7.76 -1.34 -5.50
C HIS A 153 -7.29 -0.62 -6.77
N TRP A 154 -7.78 0.58 -6.94
CA TRP A 154 -7.56 1.39 -8.13
C TRP A 154 -7.74 2.86 -7.83
N VAL A 155 -7.25 3.74 -8.72
CA VAL A 155 -7.57 5.17 -8.76
C VAL A 155 -7.87 5.57 -10.21
N SER A 156 -8.76 6.55 -10.39
CA SER A 156 -9.11 7.06 -11.72
C SER A 156 -7.94 7.84 -12.32
N CYS A 157 -7.55 7.55 -13.56
CA CYS A 157 -6.49 8.30 -14.24
C CYS A 157 -6.81 9.79 -14.39
N ALA A 158 -8.09 10.12 -14.62
CA ALA A 158 -8.54 11.50 -14.83
C ALA A 158 -8.69 12.30 -13.52
N HIS A 159 -8.87 11.63 -12.37
CA HIS A 159 -9.24 12.27 -11.11
C HIS A 159 -8.28 11.96 -9.96
N CYS A 160 -7.17 11.26 -10.22
CA CYS A 160 -6.16 11.02 -9.21
C CYS A 160 -5.23 12.23 -9.05
N LEU A 161 -4.53 12.25 -7.93
CA LEU A 161 -3.47 13.21 -7.64
C LEU A 161 -2.12 12.50 -7.70
N PRO A 162 -1.09 13.13 -8.30
CA PRO A 162 0.27 12.61 -8.20
C PRO A 162 0.78 12.74 -6.77
N ALA A 163 1.63 11.81 -6.34
CA ALA A 163 2.18 11.80 -5.01
C ALA A 163 3.59 11.21 -4.97
N GLU A 164 4.37 11.65 -4.00
CA GLU A 164 5.59 11.01 -3.57
C GLU A 164 5.28 10.07 -2.40
N VAL A 165 5.80 8.85 -2.47
CA VAL A 165 5.64 7.85 -1.40
C VAL A 165 7.01 7.40 -0.92
N ARG A 166 7.26 7.58 0.37
CA ARG A 166 8.51 7.20 1.05
C ARG A 166 8.29 5.90 1.81
N LEU A 167 8.94 4.85 1.32
CA LEU A 167 8.90 3.53 1.94
C LEU A 167 10.10 3.39 2.88
N TYR A 168 9.87 3.64 4.15
CA TYR A 168 10.89 3.42 5.18
C TYR A 168 10.99 1.95 5.55
N ASP A 169 12.21 1.48 5.78
CA ASP A 169 12.55 0.19 6.34
C ASP A 169 13.59 0.38 7.45
N ARG A 170 14.07 -0.70 8.05
CA ARG A 170 15.06 -0.67 9.12
C ARG A 170 16.36 -0.04 8.63
N LEU A 171 16.90 0.89 9.42
CA LEU A 171 18.16 1.57 9.10
C LEU A 171 19.34 0.60 9.09
N TRP A 172 19.30 -0.40 9.99
CA TRP A 172 20.41 -1.34 10.16
C TRP A 172 20.11 -2.69 9.52
N LYS A 173 21.12 -3.31 8.89
CA LYS A 173 21.08 -4.68 8.37
C LYS A 173 21.16 -5.73 9.49
N VAL A 174 21.58 -5.32 10.67
CA VAL A 174 21.95 -6.16 11.81
C VAL A 174 20.98 -5.98 12.97
N GLU A 175 20.80 -7.01 13.77
CA GLU A 175 19.87 -6.99 14.91
C GLU A 175 20.40 -6.13 16.08
N ASN A 176 21.70 -6.24 16.38
CA ASN A 176 22.36 -5.48 17.45
C ASN A 176 23.50 -4.62 16.89
N PRO A 177 23.23 -3.38 16.48
CA PRO A 177 24.23 -2.49 15.91
C PRO A 177 25.38 -2.16 16.85
N ARG A 178 25.17 -2.20 18.18
CA ARG A 178 26.22 -1.90 19.16
C ARG A 178 27.32 -2.97 19.14
N ASP A 179 26.92 -4.23 19.24
CA ASP A 179 27.85 -5.35 19.29
C ASP A 179 28.54 -5.55 17.94
N GLU A 180 27.80 -5.43 16.85
CA GLU A 180 28.33 -5.55 15.50
C GLU A 180 29.34 -4.43 15.18
N MET A 181 29.05 -3.19 15.59
CA MET A 181 30.01 -2.07 15.43
C MET A 181 31.33 -2.33 16.14
N ALA A 182 31.29 -2.90 17.34
CA ALA A 182 32.51 -3.24 18.08
C ALA A 182 33.32 -4.31 17.33
N ALA A 183 32.65 -5.37 16.85
CA ALA A 183 33.27 -6.45 16.08
C ALA A 183 33.90 -5.96 14.76
N ILE A 184 33.21 -5.10 14.01
CA ILE A 184 33.73 -4.54 12.76
C ILE A 184 34.98 -3.66 13.02
N ARG A 185 34.90 -2.82 14.03
CA ARG A 185 36.06 -1.94 14.39
C ARG A 185 37.30 -2.74 14.80
N GLU A 186 37.12 -3.80 15.57
CA GLU A 186 38.22 -4.69 15.98
C GLU A 186 38.79 -5.44 14.75
N ALA A 187 37.91 -6.04 13.90
CA ALA A 187 38.34 -6.82 12.75
C ALA A 187 39.07 -5.98 11.68
N LYS A 188 38.63 -4.74 11.45
CA LYS A 188 39.09 -3.88 10.35
C LYS A 188 40.01 -2.73 10.80
N SER A 189 40.20 -2.55 12.09
CA SER A 189 40.92 -1.42 12.66
C SER A 189 40.42 -0.06 12.13
N CYS A 190 39.11 0.07 11.96
CA CYS A 190 38.47 1.26 11.42
C CYS A 190 37.82 2.13 12.51
N ASP A 191 37.43 3.35 12.15
CA ASP A 191 36.69 4.23 13.06
C ASP A 191 35.20 3.85 13.19
N ALA A 192 34.49 4.51 14.11
CA ALA A 192 33.07 4.23 14.34
C ALA A 192 32.20 4.59 13.15
N LEU A 193 32.56 5.64 12.40
CA LEU A 193 31.74 6.09 11.24
C LEU A 193 31.87 5.10 10.08
N GLU A 194 33.06 4.56 9.85
CA GLU A 194 33.26 3.52 8.83
C GLU A 194 32.50 2.25 9.17
N ALA A 195 32.60 1.79 10.43
CA ALA A 195 31.81 0.63 10.89
C ALA A 195 30.29 0.86 10.77
N MET A 196 29.78 2.05 11.12
CA MET A 196 28.36 2.40 10.93
C MET A 196 27.93 2.32 9.47
N LYS A 197 28.72 2.85 8.54
CA LYS A 197 28.39 2.83 7.10
C LYS A 197 28.21 1.41 6.57
N GLU A 198 28.98 0.46 7.07
CA GLU A 198 28.85 -0.95 6.66
C GLU A 198 27.54 -1.60 7.12
N MET A 199 27.04 -1.16 8.28
CA MET A 199 25.81 -1.70 8.85
C MET A 199 24.54 -1.06 8.29
N ILE A 200 24.64 0.10 7.59
CA ILE A 200 23.49 0.79 7.02
C ILE A 200 22.83 -0.09 5.95
N ASN A 201 21.51 -0.23 6.05
CA ASN A 201 20.69 -0.80 5.00
C ASN A 201 20.52 0.23 3.87
N PRO A 202 21.06 0.00 2.66
CA PRO A 202 20.92 0.92 1.54
C PRO A 202 19.46 1.10 1.11
N ASP A 203 18.60 0.11 1.38
CA ASP A 203 17.18 0.12 1.05
C ASP A 203 16.31 0.61 2.21
N SER A 204 16.93 1.24 3.25
CA SER A 204 16.20 1.76 4.42
C SER A 204 15.22 2.88 4.08
N LEU A 205 15.39 3.54 2.93
CA LEU A 205 14.48 4.50 2.36
C LEU A 205 14.40 4.33 0.84
N ASN A 206 13.20 3.99 0.35
CA ASN A 206 12.90 3.97 -1.06
C ASN A 206 11.87 5.07 -1.37
N VAL A 207 12.23 6.03 -2.22
CA VAL A 207 11.38 7.16 -2.61
C VAL A 207 10.76 6.87 -3.98
N LEU A 208 9.44 6.78 -4.02
CA LEU A 208 8.65 6.54 -5.22
C LEU A 208 7.97 7.86 -5.63
N THR A 209 8.25 8.36 -6.82
CA THR A 209 7.71 9.64 -7.34
C THR A 209 6.61 9.47 -8.38
N ASN A 210 6.39 8.26 -8.87
CA ASN A 210 5.34 7.95 -9.84
C ASN A 210 4.20 7.20 -9.16
N CYS A 211 3.59 7.83 -8.15
CA CYS A 211 2.47 7.28 -7.40
C CYS A 211 1.22 8.11 -7.64
N TYR A 212 0.06 7.48 -7.54
CA TYR A 212 -1.23 8.14 -7.72
C TYR A 212 -2.15 7.81 -6.55
N VAL A 213 -2.80 8.85 -6.02
CA VAL A 213 -3.75 8.71 -4.91
C VAL A 213 -5.11 9.28 -5.31
N GLU A 214 -6.16 8.86 -4.64
CA GLU A 214 -7.50 9.36 -4.89
C GLU A 214 -7.64 10.85 -4.53
N LYS A 215 -8.52 11.55 -5.21
CA LYS A 215 -8.77 12.99 -5.07
C LYS A 215 -9.16 13.41 -3.64
N TYR A 216 -9.78 12.51 -2.89
CA TYR A 216 -10.13 12.71 -1.48
C TYR A 216 -8.93 13.21 -0.63
N LEU A 217 -7.71 12.88 -1.02
CA LEU A 217 -6.49 13.29 -0.33
C LEU A 217 -5.99 14.71 -0.68
N ALA A 218 -6.73 15.48 -1.50
CA ALA A 218 -6.37 16.86 -1.82
C ALA A 218 -6.27 17.76 -0.56
N ASP A 219 -7.12 17.49 0.44
CA ASP A 219 -7.18 18.25 1.69
C ASP A 219 -6.45 17.56 2.86
N ALA A 220 -5.66 16.52 2.58
CA ALA A 220 -4.91 15.78 3.59
C ALA A 220 -3.87 16.67 4.28
N LYS A 221 -3.81 16.58 5.61
CA LYS A 221 -2.95 17.44 6.43
C LYS A 221 -1.78 16.65 7.01
N PRO A 222 -0.64 17.32 7.24
CA PRO A 222 0.48 16.70 7.93
C PRO A 222 0.04 15.95 9.19
N LEU A 223 0.55 14.73 9.35
CA LEU A 223 0.24 13.78 10.41
C LEU A 223 -1.13 13.08 10.34
N ASP A 224 -1.94 13.30 9.31
CA ASP A 224 -3.12 12.46 9.08
C ASP A 224 -2.69 11.00 8.91
N TYR A 225 -3.48 10.09 9.53
CA TYR A 225 -3.22 8.65 9.49
C TYR A 225 -4.07 7.98 8.42
N LEU A 226 -3.41 7.29 7.50
CA LEU A 226 -4.04 6.67 6.36
C LEU A 226 -3.68 5.19 6.28
N GLN A 227 -4.59 4.39 5.76
CA GLN A 227 -4.25 3.08 5.26
C GLN A 227 -4.37 3.10 3.73
N PHE A 228 -3.25 3.02 3.03
CA PHE A 228 -3.27 2.69 1.60
C PHE A 228 -3.68 1.23 1.48
N GLN A 229 -4.87 1.04 0.92
CA GLN A 229 -5.55 -0.25 0.89
C GLN A 229 -4.65 -1.33 0.29
N ARG A 230 -4.50 -2.46 1.00
CA ARG A 230 -3.66 -3.60 0.62
C ARG A 230 -2.14 -3.36 0.65
N ILE A 231 -1.67 -2.14 0.91
CA ILE A 231 -0.25 -1.76 0.88
C ILE A 231 0.31 -1.60 2.29
N GLY A 232 -0.23 -0.69 3.09
CA GLY A 232 0.30 -0.39 4.42
C GLY A 232 -0.40 0.77 5.10
N TYR A 233 0.15 1.16 6.25
CA TYR A 233 -0.25 2.36 6.95
C TYR A 233 0.75 3.47 6.67
N PHE A 234 0.20 4.66 6.42
CA PHE A 234 0.97 5.83 6.03
C PHE A 234 0.54 7.04 6.85
N ASN A 235 1.39 8.03 6.90
CA ASN A 235 1.04 9.36 7.36
C ASN A 235 1.44 10.40 6.32
N VAL A 236 0.73 11.52 6.31
CA VAL A 236 1.09 12.68 5.50
C VAL A 236 2.36 13.31 6.08
N ASP A 237 3.38 13.48 5.24
CA ASP A 237 4.63 14.13 5.66
C ASP A 237 4.42 15.61 5.94
N LYS A 238 5.24 16.18 6.83
CA LYS A 238 5.22 17.62 7.14
C LYS A 238 5.61 18.50 5.95
N ASP A 239 6.37 17.94 4.99
CA ASP A 239 6.82 18.64 3.79
C ASP A 239 5.76 18.55 2.66
N SER A 240 4.62 17.88 2.90
CA SER A 240 3.51 17.78 1.95
C SER A 240 2.85 19.13 1.74
N THR A 241 2.59 19.48 0.48
CA THR A 241 1.82 20.64 0.05
C THR A 241 0.68 20.21 -0.87
N PRO A 242 -0.33 21.05 -1.13
CA PRO A 242 -1.38 20.72 -2.10
C PRO A 242 -0.85 20.38 -3.51
N GLU A 243 0.28 20.97 -3.90
CA GLU A 243 0.92 20.76 -5.21
C GLU A 243 1.88 19.57 -5.21
N ASN A 244 2.32 19.11 -4.03
CA ASN A 244 3.25 18.00 -3.88
C ASN A 244 2.89 17.19 -2.63
N LEU A 245 2.00 16.22 -2.80
CA LEU A 245 1.61 15.31 -1.72
C LEU A 245 2.73 14.32 -1.41
N VAL A 246 3.10 14.22 -0.15
CA VAL A 246 4.16 13.32 0.33
C VAL A 246 3.63 12.43 1.44
N PHE A 247 3.80 11.12 1.29
CA PHE A 247 3.33 10.13 2.26
C PHE A 247 4.47 9.23 2.74
N ASN A 248 4.56 9.03 4.04
CA ASN A 248 5.53 8.17 4.68
C ASN A 248 4.90 6.85 5.12
N ARG A 249 5.47 5.72 4.73
CA ARG A 249 5.03 4.42 5.27
C ARG A 249 5.42 4.30 6.73
N THR A 250 4.42 4.16 7.60
CA THR A 250 4.59 3.92 9.03
C THR A 250 4.87 2.45 9.31
N VAL A 251 3.98 1.56 8.83
CA VAL A 251 4.15 0.10 8.90
C VAL A 251 3.48 -0.59 7.72
N SER A 252 3.97 -1.77 7.35
CA SER A 252 3.34 -2.64 6.36
C SER A 252 2.06 -3.29 6.92
N LEU A 253 1.18 -3.83 6.05
CA LEU A 253 0.02 -4.62 6.50
C LEU A 253 0.41 -5.99 7.05
N LYS A 254 1.55 -6.55 6.64
CA LYS A 254 2.00 -7.85 7.12
C LYS A 254 2.44 -7.74 8.57
N ASP A 255 1.77 -8.47 9.45
CA ASP A 255 2.20 -8.67 10.82
C ASP A 255 3.19 -9.84 10.88
N THR A 256 4.48 -9.52 10.99
CA THR A 256 5.54 -10.53 11.12
C THR A 256 5.60 -11.09 12.54
N TRP A 257 5.27 -10.28 13.55
CA TRP A 257 5.26 -10.69 14.96
C TRP A 257 4.24 -11.79 15.24
N SER A 258 3.03 -11.68 14.71
CA SER A 258 1.99 -12.70 14.89
C SER A 258 2.33 -14.06 14.28
N LYS A 259 3.35 -14.11 13.40
CA LYS A 259 3.83 -15.35 12.79
C LYS A 259 4.98 -16.01 13.57
N ILE A 260 5.76 -15.22 14.30
CA ILE A 260 6.89 -15.72 15.12
C ILE A 260 6.36 -16.42 16.38
N ASN A 261 5.20 -15.99 16.87
CA ASN A 261 4.59 -16.48 18.12
C ASN A 261 3.42 -17.45 17.88
N LYS A 262 3.34 -18.08 16.72
CA LYS A 262 2.52 -19.25 16.40
C LYS A 262 3.41 -20.46 16.26
#